data_60fc3e3b7526336d3d0f95aa7d2fa759
#
_entry.id   60fc3e3b7526336d3d0f95aa7d2fa759
#
_cell.length_a   1.000
_cell.length_b   1.000
_cell.length_c   1.000
_cell.angle_alpha   90.00
_cell.angle_beta   90.00
_cell.angle_gamma   90.00
#
_symmetry.space_group_name_H-M   'P 1'
#
loop_
_entity.id
_entity.type
_entity.pdbx_description
1 polymer ?
#
loop_
_entity_poly.entity_id
_entity_poly.type
_entity_poly.pdbx_seq_one_letter_code
_entity_poly.pdbx_strand_id
1 'polypeptide(L)'
;MVQVAQTVSQSPNEVVAASYFMRRLGMFFAMQLYNLAAYDEIWNGSPENLHFGALEEFGNRTISTFADADDWEMVDDGERQAHIKRLLNDAHAAITSLRTAAPVSPLTLWENIFGFWLWQYHVLLSDPATEMEARDDLNTLKDDTIWTGIANHSRFAGYLNGSEPSALLNTTVRKTCCFSKDVPGLMRCGFCPID
;
A
#
# COMPACT_ATOMS: atom_id res chain seq x y z
N MET A 1 -7.62 13.67 8.86
CA MET A 1 -6.41 12.78 8.85
C MET A 1 -5.13 13.51 8.40
N VAL A 2 -5.10 14.28 7.29
CA VAL A 2 -3.85 14.95 6.82
C VAL A 2 -3.23 15.85 7.90
N GLN A 3 -4.04 16.66 8.59
CA GLN A 3 -3.55 17.52 9.69
C GLN A 3 -2.98 16.70 10.88
N VAL A 4 -3.62 15.59 11.22
CA VAL A 4 -3.11 14.67 12.26
C VAL A 4 -1.78 14.07 11.81
N ALA A 5 -1.72 13.60 10.56
CA ALA A 5 -0.49 13.08 9.96
C ALA A 5 0.63 14.12 9.97
N GLN A 6 0.32 15.37 9.63
CA GLN A 6 1.28 16.46 9.64
C GLN A 6 1.84 16.72 11.04
N THR A 7 0.96 16.74 12.04
CA THR A 7 1.36 16.97 13.45
C THR A 7 2.22 15.81 13.97
N VAL A 8 1.80 14.57 13.74
CA VAL A 8 2.51 13.37 14.24
C VAL A 8 3.88 13.22 13.58
N SER A 9 3.95 13.35 12.26
CA SER A 9 5.19 13.20 11.50
C SER A 9 6.07 14.45 11.46
N GLN A 10 5.56 15.60 11.96
CA GLN A 10 6.21 16.90 11.82
C GLN A 10 6.49 17.27 10.36
N SER A 11 5.65 16.81 9.44
CA SER A 11 5.81 17.11 8.01
C SER A 11 5.69 18.61 7.73
N PRO A 12 6.51 19.17 6.83
CA PRO A 12 6.57 20.60 6.58
C PRO A 12 5.30 21.18 5.96
N ASN A 13 4.51 20.35 5.28
CA ASN A 13 3.26 20.75 4.62
C ASN A 13 2.31 19.56 4.43
N GLU A 14 1.09 19.86 3.98
CA GLU A 14 0.02 18.88 3.78
C GLU A 14 0.30 17.84 2.67
N VAL A 15 1.07 18.19 1.63
CA VAL A 15 1.45 17.26 0.55
C VAL A 15 2.37 16.18 1.08
N VAL A 16 3.38 16.57 1.86
CA VAL A 16 4.30 15.63 2.53
C VAL A 16 3.54 14.77 3.53
N ALA A 17 2.64 15.38 4.32
CA ALA A 17 1.83 14.68 5.30
C ALA A 17 0.88 13.64 4.67
N ALA A 18 0.20 14.00 3.58
CA ALA A 18 -0.68 13.09 2.84
C ALA A 18 0.09 11.92 2.21
N SER A 19 1.27 12.20 1.65
CA SER A 19 2.15 11.15 1.11
C SER A 19 2.64 10.22 2.21
N TYR A 20 3.06 10.77 3.34
CA TYR A 20 3.49 10.00 4.51
C TYR A 20 2.35 9.11 5.04
N PHE A 21 1.14 9.69 5.22
CA PHE A 21 -0.03 8.94 5.67
C PHE A 21 -0.35 7.76 4.72
N MET A 22 -0.35 8.01 3.40
CA MET A 22 -0.61 6.94 2.43
C MET A 22 0.45 5.85 2.47
N ARG A 23 1.72 6.16 2.76
CA ARG A 23 2.74 5.12 2.97
C ARG A 23 2.39 4.23 4.16
N ARG A 24 1.94 4.81 5.28
CA ARG A 24 1.56 4.05 6.48
C ARG A 24 0.31 3.19 6.22
N LEU A 25 -0.69 3.76 5.56
CA LEU A 25 -1.89 3.01 5.15
C LEU A 25 -1.57 1.94 4.09
N GLY A 26 -0.59 2.20 3.22
CA GLY A 26 -0.10 1.24 2.23
C GLY A 26 0.49 -0.03 2.85
N MET A 27 1.07 0.04 4.05
CA MET A 27 1.50 -1.14 4.81
C MET A 27 0.30 -2.00 5.21
N PHE A 28 -0.82 -1.39 5.61
CA PHE A 28 -2.04 -2.11 5.95
C PHE A 28 -2.62 -2.85 4.73
N PHE A 29 -2.67 -2.19 3.56
CA PHE A 29 -3.08 -2.85 2.32
C PHE A 29 -2.13 -3.99 1.92
N ALA A 30 -0.84 -3.82 2.13
CA ALA A 30 0.14 -4.87 1.85
C ALA A 30 -0.01 -6.07 2.81
N MET A 31 -0.30 -5.80 4.08
CA MET A 31 -0.55 -6.85 5.09
C MET A 31 -1.79 -7.67 4.72
N GLN A 32 -2.86 -7.05 4.20
CA GLN A 32 -4.05 -7.78 3.75
C GLN A 32 -3.71 -8.76 2.61
N LEU A 33 -2.92 -8.33 1.61
CA LEU A 33 -2.46 -9.23 0.54
C LEU A 33 -1.56 -10.34 1.07
N TYR A 34 -0.74 -10.04 2.09
CA TYR A 34 0.08 -11.06 2.73
C TYR A 34 -0.79 -12.10 3.43
N ASN A 35 -1.74 -11.68 4.25
CA ASN A 35 -2.61 -12.60 4.98
C ASN A 35 -3.49 -13.41 4.03
N LEU A 36 -3.96 -12.79 2.94
CA LEU A 36 -4.73 -13.49 1.90
C LEU A 36 -3.92 -14.63 1.28
N ALA A 37 -2.65 -14.39 0.92
CA ALA A 37 -1.81 -15.42 0.29
C ALA A 37 -1.26 -16.46 1.28
N ALA A 38 -1.05 -16.08 2.55
CA ALA A 38 -0.42 -16.95 3.53
C ALA A 38 -1.41 -17.73 4.40
N TYR A 39 -2.62 -17.19 4.59
CA TYR A 39 -3.58 -17.71 5.59
C TYR A 39 -5.02 -17.77 5.07
N ASP A 40 -5.27 -17.42 3.80
CA ASP A 40 -6.61 -17.28 3.24
C ASP A 40 -7.51 -16.34 4.07
N GLU A 41 -6.92 -15.28 4.62
CA GLU A 41 -7.57 -14.36 5.53
C GLU A 41 -7.46 -12.92 5.03
N ILE A 42 -8.55 -12.15 5.11
CA ILE A 42 -8.57 -10.74 4.74
C ILE A 42 -9.39 -9.93 5.72
N TRP A 43 -9.04 -8.65 5.87
CA TRP A 43 -9.85 -7.72 6.63
C TRP A 43 -11.09 -7.31 5.83
N ASN A 44 -12.29 -7.48 6.43
CA ASN A 44 -13.59 -7.18 5.84
C ASN A 44 -14.36 -6.08 6.60
N GLY A 45 -13.69 -5.35 7.48
CA GLY A 45 -14.29 -4.24 8.22
C GLY A 45 -14.60 -3.04 7.31
N SER A 46 -15.43 -2.13 7.83
CA SER A 46 -15.64 -0.83 7.20
C SER A 46 -14.39 0.06 7.36
N PRO A 47 -13.95 0.80 6.32
CA PRO A 47 -12.87 1.77 6.46
C PRO A 47 -13.07 2.81 7.58
N GLU A 48 -14.32 3.05 7.98
CA GLU A 48 -14.69 3.94 9.09
C GLU A 48 -14.30 3.36 10.45
N ASN A 49 -14.14 2.04 10.55
CA ASN A 49 -13.71 1.33 11.77
C ASN A 49 -12.18 1.30 11.92
N LEU A 50 -11.42 1.77 10.93
CA LEU A 50 -9.98 1.88 11.07
C LEU A 50 -9.61 3.00 12.04
N HIS A 51 -8.83 2.64 13.05
CA HIS A 51 -8.27 3.58 14.01
C HIS A 51 -6.83 3.91 13.65
N PHE A 52 -6.45 5.16 13.88
CA PHE A 52 -5.09 5.63 13.63
C PHE A 52 -4.51 6.20 14.91
N GLY A 53 -3.37 5.69 15.32
CA GLY A 53 -2.67 6.10 16.53
C GLY A 53 -1.23 6.50 16.25
N ALA A 54 -0.70 7.38 17.10
CA ALA A 54 0.71 7.69 17.08
C ALA A 54 1.48 6.69 17.96
N LEU A 55 2.44 5.99 17.36
CA LEU A 55 3.38 5.10 18.06
C LEU A 55 4.80 5.60 17.91
N GLU A 56 5.69 5.15 18.79
CA GLU A 56 7.12 5.35 18.64
C GLU A 56 7.73 4.07 18.05
N GLU A 57 8.29 4.18 16.85
CA GLU A 57 8.95 3.10 16.14
C GLU A 57 10.37 3.55 15.75
N PHE A 58 11.38 2.79 16.15
CA PHE A 58 12.79 3.08 15.85
C PHE A 58 13.22 4.51 16.21
N GLY A 59 12.71 5.03 17.35
CA GLY A 59 13.02 6.38 17.81
C GLY A 59 12.30 7.52 17.07
N ASN A 60 11.35 7.18 16.19
CA ASN A 60 10.53 8.14 15.47
C ASN A 60 9.06 7.98 15.82
N ARG A 61 8.36 9.11 15.94
CA ARG A 61 6.91 9.10 16.12
C ARG A 61 6.24 8.83 14.77
N THR A 62 5.47 7.74 14.70
CA THR A 62 4.83 7.27 13.47
C THR A 62 3.33 7.13 13.64
N ILE A 63 2.60 7.14 12.51
CA ILE A 63 1.18 6.77 12.48
C ILE A 63 1.08 5.27 12.20
N SER A 64 0.32 4.57 13.03
CA SER A 64 -0.04 3.17 12.81
C SER A 64 -1.53 3.03 12.61
N THR A 65 -1.91 2.06 11.78
CA THR A 65 -3.29 1.68 11.52
C THR A 65 -3.66 0.51 12.43
N PHE A 66 -4.81 0.60 13.07
CA PHE A 66 -5.38 -0.44 13.90
C PHE A 66 -6.73 -0.85 13.33
N ALA A 67 -6.94 -2.15 13.23
CA ALA A 67 -8.17 -2.78 12.80
C ALA A 67 -8.62 -3.76 13.88
N ASP A 68 -9.93 -3.92 14.05
CA ASP A 68 -10.45 -4.91 14.99
C ASP A 68 -10.14 -6.33 14.50
N ALA A 69 -9.79 -7.21 15.44
CA ALA A 69 -9.50 -8.60 15.12
C ALA A 69 -10.73 -9.34 14.60
N ASP A 70 -11.91 -8.97 15.07
CA ASP A 70 -13.19 -9.57 14.68
C ASP A 70 -13.62 -9.22 13.24
N ASP A 71 -12.96 -8.24 12.62
CA ASP A 71 -13.20 -7.84 11.22
C ASP A 71 -12.40 -8.68 10.21
N TRP A 72 -11.55 -9.62 10.65
CA TRP A 72 -10.83 -10.54 9.77
C TRP A 72 -11.67 -11.79 9.51
N GLU A 73 -11.73 -12.20 8.26
CA GLU A 73 -12.50 -13.36 7.82
C GLU A 73 -11.70 -14.28 6.92
N MET A 74 -12.01 -15.57 6.99
CA MET A 74 -11.49 -16.57 6.05
C MET A 74 -12.12 -16.39 4.68
N VAL A 75 -11.34 -16.58 3.63
CA VAL A 75 -11.72 -16.37 2.23
C VAL A 75 -11.70 -17.71 1.50
N ASP A 76 -12.80 -18.05 0.85
CA ASP A 76 -12.84 -19.19 -0.06
C ASP A 76 -12.15 -18.86 -1.40
N ASP A 77 -11.54 -19.85 -2.05
CA ASP A 77 -10.80 -19.68 -3.32
C ASP A 77 -11.59 -18.94 -4.39
N GLY A 78 -12.90 -19.22 -4.49
CA GLY A 78 -13.78 -18.57 -5.45
C GLY A 78 -14.03 -17.08 -5.20
N GLU A 79 -13.71 -16.57 -4.02
CA GLU A 79 -13.97 -15.19 -3.59
C GLU A 79 -12.71 -14.32 -3.58
N ARG A 80 -11.50 -14.90 -3.68
CA ARG A 80 -10.22 -14.18 -3.61
C ARG A 80 -10.17 -12.97 -4.55
N GLN A 81 -10.58 -13.15 -5.80
CA GLN A 81 -10.60 -12.06 -6.78
C GLN A 81 -11.52 -10.90 -6.36
N ALA A 82 -12.68 -11.21 -5.78
CA ALA A 82 -13.61 -10.18 -5.29
C ALA A 82 -13.01 -9.38 -4.13
N HIS A 83 -12.30 -10.04 -3.22
CA HIS A 83 -11.63 -9.39 -2.10
C HIS A 83 -10.43 -8.53 -2.56
N ILE A 84 -9.63 -8.99 -3.52
CA ILE A 84 -8.58 -8.16 -4.13
C ILE A 84 -9.20 -6.92 -4.80
N LYS A 85 -10.33 -7.09 -5.51
CA LYS A 85 -11.05 -5.97 -6.12
C LYS A 85 -11.54 -4.96 -5.08
N ARG A 86 -12.08 -5.44 -3.96
CA ARG A 86 -12.50 -4.58 -2.84
C ARG A 86 -11.32 -3.80 -2.29
N LEU A 87 -10.20 -4.46 -1.99
CA LEU A 87 -8.97 -3.83 -1.50
C LEU A 87 -8.48 -2.72 -2.46
N LEU A 88 -8.53 -2.96 -3.78
CA LEU A 88 -8.19 -1.94 -4.78
C LEU A 88 -9.15 -0.75 -4.74
N ASN A 89 -10.45 -0.98 -4.55
CA ASN A 89 -11.44 0.08 -4.42
C ASN A 89 -11.21 0.91 -3.16
N ASP A 90 -10.90 0.28 -2.03
CA ASP A 90 -10.62 0.94 -0.75
C ASP A 90 -9.34 1.80 -0.85
N ALA A 91 -8.30 1.27 -1.47
CA ALA A 91 -7.09 2.03 -1.76
C ALA A 91 -7.36 3.24 -2.67
N HIS A 92 -8.20 3.06 -3.71
CA HIS A 92 -8.60 4.14 -4.60
C HIS A 92 -9.44 5.22 -3.89
N ALA A 93 -10.38 4.80 -3.03
CA ALA A 93 -11.18 5.71 -2.23
C ALA A 93 -10.32 6.52 -1.25
N ALA A 94 -9.37 5.89 -0.57
CA ALA A 94 -8.41 6.57 0.30
C ALA A 94 -7.55 7.59 -0.45
N ILE A 95 -7.04 7.23 -1.64
CA ILE A 95 -6.28 8.13 -2.52
C ILE A 95 -7.15 9.32 -2.93
N THR A 96 -8.38 9.08 -3.34
CA THR A 96 -9.31 10.14 -3.76
C THR A 96 -9.60 11.09 -2.60
N SER A 97 -9.88 10.55 -1.41
CA SER A 97 -10.11 11.34 -0.19
C SER A 97 -8.90 12.21 0.18
N LEU A 98 -7.69 11.65 0.15
CA LEU A 98 -6.47 12.43 0.46
C LEU A 98 -6.24 13.57 -0.52
N ARG A 99 -6.56 13.37 -1.79
CA ARG A 99 -6.42 14.41 -2.83
C ARG A 99 -7.41 15.56 -2.69
N THR A 100 -8.53 15.37 -2.01
CA THR A 100 -9.43 16.48 -1.65
C THR A 100 -8.85 17.34 -0.55
N ALA A 101 -7.99 16.77 0.30
CA ALA A 101 -7.39 17.45 1.45
C ALA A 101 -6.00 18.05 1.15
N ALA A 102 -5.28 17.52 0.14
CA ALA A 102 -3.95 18.01 -0.23
C ALA A 102 -3.69 17.79 -1.73
N PRO A 103 -3.03 18.75 -2.44
CA PRO A 103 -2.77 18.70 -3.88
C PRO A 103 -1.61 17.72 -4.20
N VAL A 104 -1.76 16.45 -3.84
CA VAL A 104 -0.77 15.38 -4.07
C VAL A 104 -1.13 14.57 -5.33
N SER A 105 -0.11 14.16 -6.07
CA SER A 105 -0.31 13.34 -7.27
C SER A 105 -0.89 11.96 -6.91
N PRO A 106 -1.94 11.49 -7.62
CA PRO A 106 -2.44 10.12 -7.42
C PRO A 106 -1.37 9.07 -7.74
N LEU A 107 -0.47 9.34 -8.67
CA LEU A 107 0.65 8.45 -8.99
C LEU A 107 1.58 8.28 -7.78
N THR A 108 1.92 9.38 -7.08
CA THR A 108 2.71 9.33 -5.85
C THR A 108 2.08 8.44 -4.79
N LEU A 109 0.76 8.56 -4.60
CA LEU A 109 0.02 7.80 -3.59
C LEU A 109 -0.06 6.31 -3.95
N TRP A 110 -0.31 5.96 -5.22
CA TRP A 110 -0.25 4.57 -5.68
C TRP A 110 1.15 3.98 -5.52
N GLU A 111 2.19 4.68 -5.90
CA GLU A 111 3.57 4.21 -5.75
C GLU A 111 3.98 4.05 -4.27
N ASN A 112 3.35 4.78 -3.35
CA ASN A 112 3.54 4.57 -1.92
C ASN A 112 2.97 3.22 -1.45
N ILE A 113 1.87 2.76 -2.03
CA ILE A 113 1.29 1.43 -1.78
C ILE A 113 2.16 0.36 -2.45
N PHE A 114 2.49 0.53 -3.73
CA PHE A 114 3.19 -0.47 -4.54
C PHE A 114 4.57 -0.82 -4.01
N GLY A 115 5.28 0.13 -3.39
CA GLY A 115 6.55 -0.16 -2.74
C GLY A 115 6.45 -1.23 -1.65
N PHE A 116 5.36 -1.23 -0.86
CA PHE A 116 5.10 -2.27 0.13
C PHE A 116 4.65 -3.58 -0.52
N TRP A 117 3.86 -3.53 -1.60
CA TRP A 117 3.48 -4.73 -2.35
C TRP A 117 4.69 -5.43 -2.96
N LEU A 118 5.70 -4.70 -3.45
CA LEU A 118 6.96 -5.31 -3.91
C LEU A 118 7.62 -6.14 -2.81
N TRP A 119 7.72 -5.59 -1.59
CA TRP A 119 8.29 -6.29 -0.46
C TRP A 119 7.49 -7.52 -0.06
N GLN A 120 6.17 -7.42 0.01
CA GLN A 120 5.31 -8.55 0.36
C GLN A 120 5.40 -9.67 -0.68
N TYR A 121 5.28 -9.34 -1.96
CA TYR A 121 5.40 -10.36 -3.00
C TYR A 121 6.81 -10.92 -3.12
N HIS A 122 7.86 -10.16 -2.79
CA HIS A 122 9.20 -10.73 -2.67
C HIS A 122 9.26 -11.82 -1.59
N VAL A 123 8.70 -11.57 -0.42
CA VAL A 123 8.68 -12.53 0.69
C VAL A 123 7.82 -13.74 0.32
N LEU A 124 6.58 -13.52 -0.09
CA LEU A 124 5.60 -14.56 -0.40
C LEU A 124 6.06 -15.50 -1.54
N LEU A 125 6.64 -14.94 -2.61
CA LEU A 125 7.13 -15.71 -3.75
C LEU A 125 8.47 -16.42 -3.47
N SER A 126 9.14 -16.09 -2.36
CA SER A 126 10.37 -16.76 -1.94
C SER A 126 10.11 -17.92 -0.97
N ASP A 127 8.89 -18.07 -0.47
CA ASP A 127 8.49 -19.14 0.43
C ASP A 127 7.66 -20.19 -0.34
N PRO A 128 8.14 -21.44 -0.43
CA PRO A 128 7.39 -22.51 -1.11
C PRO A 128 5.98 -22.77 -0.55
N ALA A 129 5.71 -22.38 0.71
CA ALA A 129 4.41 -22.57 1.33
C ALA A 129 3.36 -21.57 0.83
N THR A 130 3.77 -20.41 0.30
CA THR A 130 2.89 -19.33 -0.14
C THR A 130 3.05 -18.95 -1.61
N GLU A 131 4.04 -19.52 -2.30
CA GLU A 131 4.42 -19.12 -3.68
C GLU A 131 3.25 -19.26 -4.66
N MET A 132 2.47 -20.33 -4.57
CA MET A 132 1.41 -20.63 -5.53
C MET A 132 0.29 -19.59 -5.43
N GLU A 133 -0.25 -19.41 -4.26
CA GLU A 133 -1.32 -18.45 -3.96
C GLU A 133 -0.87 -17.01 -4.25
N ALA A 134 0.34 -16.67 -3.83
CA ALA A 134 0.91 -15.35 -4.10
C ALA A 134 1.11 -15.09 -5.60
N ARG A 135 1.43 -16.11 -6.39
CA ARG A 135 1.58 -16.01 -7.85
C ARG A 135 0.24 -15.73 -8.51
N ASP A 136 -0.82 -16.38 -8.06
CA ASP A 136 -2.16 -16.22 -8.59
C ASP A 136 -2.74 -14.86 -8.21
N ASP A 137 -2.56 -14.42 -6.97
CA ASP A 137 -2.96 -13.07 -6.52
C ASP A 137 -2.18 -11.97 -7.27
N LEU A 138 -0.88 -12.16 -7.49
CA LEU A 138 -0.06 -11.24 -8.28
C LEU A 138 -0.54 -11.16 -9.73
N ASN A 139 -0.89 -12.30 -10.34
CA ASN A 139 -1.45 -12.33 -11.69
C ASN A 139 -2.81 -11.60 -11.75
N THR A 140 -3.65 -11.79 -10.75
CA THR A 140 -4.91 -11.04 -10.59
C THR A 140 -4.66 -9.54 -10.51
N LEU A 141 -3.70 -9.07 -9.72
CA LEU A 141 -3.34 -7.65 -9.61
C LEU A 141 -2.76 -7.08 -10.92
N LYS A 142 -2.15 -7.92 -11.76
CA LYS A 142 -1.62 -7.51 -13.07
C LYS A 142 -2.67 -7.49 -14.17
N ASP A 143 -3.82 -8.13 -13.98
CA ASP A 143 -4.91 -8.16 -14.97
C ASP A 143 -5.62 -6.79 -15.02
N ASP A 144 -5.83 -6.26 -16.20
CA ASP A 144 -6.51 -4.98 -16.41
C ASP A 144 -7.97 -5.01 -15.92
N THR A 145 -8.62 -6.16 -15.99
CA THR A 145 -10.05 -6.30 -15.64
C THR A 145 -10.32 -6.01 -14.17
N ILE A 146 -9.40 -6.38 -13.26
CA ILE A 146 -9.54 -6.10 -11.83
C ILE A 146 -9.50 -4.59 -11.53
N TRP A 147 -8.93 -3.77 -12.43
CA TRP A 147 -8.82 -2.31 -12.29
C TRP A 147 -10.01 -1.54 -12.87
N THR A 148 -11.00 -2.22 -13.46
CA THR A 148 -12.20 -1.58 -14.00
C THR A 148 -12.86 -0.66 -12.96
N GLY A 149 -13.16 0.58 -13.33
CA GLY A 149 -13.67 1.62 -12.42
C GLY A 149 -12.60 2.42 -11.67
N ILE A 150 -11.32 1.97 -11.70
CA ILE A 150 -10.18 2.64 -11.08
C ILE A 150 -9.24 3.20 -12.15
N ALA A 151 -8.92 2.38 -13.15
CA ALA A 151 -8.04 2.71 -14.26
C ALA A 151 -8.36 1.82 -15.48
N ASN A 152 -7.92 2.26 -16.67
CA ASN A 152 -8.10 1.49 -17.91
C ASN A 152 -7.14 0.29 -18.00
N HIS A 153 -6.03 0.35 -17.27
CA HIS A 153 -5.00 -0.69 -17.23
C HIS A 153 -4.50 -0.87 -15.79
N SER A 154 -3.96 -2.05 -15.51
CA SER A 154 -3.34 -2.32 -14.22
C SER A 154 -2.20 -1.32 -13.95
N ARG A 155 -2.39 -0.52 -12.90
CA ARG A 155 -1.35 0.41 -12.44
C ARG A 155 -0.17 -0.36 -11.85
N PHE A 156 -0.44 -1.52 -11.24
CA PHE A 156 0.63 -2.33 -10.66
C PHE A 156 1.45 -3.04 -11.75
N ALA A 157 0.82 -3.59 -12.80
CA ALA A 157 1.55 -4.10 -13.95
C ALA A 157 2.42 -3.02 -14.61
N GLY A 158 1.89 -1.81 -14.75
CA GLY A 158 2.64 -0.65 -15.24
C GLY A 158 3.82 -0.24 -14.34
N TYR A 159 3.69 -0.43 -13.03
CA TYR A 159 4.77 -0.18 -12.06
C TYR A 159 5.85 -1.27 -12.13
N LEU A 160 5.47 -2.54 -12.26
CA LEU A 160 6.40 -3.66 -12.44
C LEU A 160 7.14 -3.59 -13.77
N ASN A 161 6.53 -3.03 -14.80
CA ASN A 161 7.10 -2.89 -16.15
C ASN A 161 7.69 -4.20 -16.70
N GLY A 162 6.98 -5.32 -16.49
CA GLY A 162 7.40 -6.66 -16.93
C GLY A 162 8.44 -7.33 -16.04
N SER A 163 8.86 -6.71 -14.96
CA SER A 163 9.81 -7.29 -14.01
C SER A 163 9.11 -8.08 -12.90
N GLU A 164 9.83 -9.02 -12.29
CA GLU A 164 9.39 -9.65 -11.05
C GLU A 164 9.59 -8.69 -9.86
N PRO A 165 8.73 -8.77 -8.82
CA PRO A 165 8.84 -7.90 -7.64
C PRO A 165 10.22 -7.88 -7.00
N SER A 166 10.86 -9.03 -6.87
CA SER A 166 12.20 -9.18 -6.26
C SER A 166 13.29 -8.41 -7.01
N ALA A 167 13.17 -8.32 -8.34
CA ALA A 167 14.15 -7.63 -9.18
C ALA A 167 14.09 -6.09 -9.03
N LEU A 168 12.99 -5.57 -8.49
CA LEU A 168 12.75 -4.14 -8.33
C LEU A 168 13.09 -3.62 -6.94
N LEU A 169 13.40 -4.50 -5.99
CA LEU A 169 13.77 -4.07 -4.63
C LEU A 169 15.07 -3.24 -4.66
N ASN A 170 15.04 -2.12 -3.94
CA ASN A 170 16.17 -1.19 -3.84
C ASN A 170 16.64 -0.63 -5.20
N THR A 171 15.73 -0.52 -6.16
CA THR A 171 15.95 0.12 -7.47
C THR A 171 15.15 1.41 -7.59
N THR A 172 15.49 2.25 -8.57
CA THR A 172 14.79 3.51 -8.85
C THR A 172 13.50 3.27 -9.66
N VAL A 173 12.64 2.32 -9.23
CA VAL A 173 11.41 1.97 -9.96
C VAL A 173 10.36 3.07 -9.94
N ARG A 174 10.33 3.91 -8.90
CA ARG A 174 9.36 5.01 -8.78
C ARG A 174 9.59 6.08 -9.85
N LYS A 175 8.49 6.66 -10.32
CA LYS A 175 8.50 7.85 -11.20
C LYS A 175 8.33 9.15 -10.42
N THR A 176 7.84 9.06 -9.15
CA THR A 176 7.55 10.22 -8.31
C THR A 176 8.27 10.13 -6.96
N CYS A 177 8.60 11.30 -6.39
CA CYS A 177 9.11 11.36 -5.03
C CYS A 177 8.01 11.06 -4.01
N CYS A 178 8.31 10.23 -3.00
CA CYS A 178 7.41 9.96 -1.88
C CYS A 178 7.52 11.00 -0.75
N PHE A 179 8.40 11.96 -0.88
CA PHE A 179 8.71 13.00 0.14
C PHE A 179 9.20 12.44 1.49
N SER A 180 9.62 11.18 1.56
CA SER A 180 10.10 10.58 2.82
C SER A 180 11.25 11.38 3.43
N LYS A 181 12.18 11.84 2.59
CA LYS A 181 13.34 12.66 3.00
C LYS A 181 12.98 14.01 3.60
N ASP A 182 11.76 14.48 3.37
CA ASP A 182 11.25 15.78 3.85
C ASP A 182 10.52 15.63 5.20
N VAL A 183 10.35 14.39 5.70
CA VAL A 183 9.81 14.09 7.02
C VAL A 183 10.98 13.99 8.01
N PRO A 184 10.99 14.76 9.12
CA PRO A 184 12.06 14.71 10.11
C PRO A 184 12.34 13.28 10.61
N GLY A 185 13.60 12.90 10.65
CA GLY A 185 14.03 11.58 11.11
C GLY A 185 13.91 10.46 10.07
N LEU A 186 13.31 10.71 8.89
CA LEU A 186 13.25 9.73 7.83
C LEU A 186 14.33 9.96 6.76
N MET A 187 14.82 8.85 6.23
CA MET A 187 15.73 8.83 5.09
C MET A 187 14.96 8.76 3.75
N ARG A 188 15.70 8.85 2.65
CA ARG A 188 15.18 8.53 1.31
C ARG A 188 14.66 7.09 1.29
N CYS A 189 13.55 6.86 0.59
CA CYS A 189 13.05 5.49 0.40
C CYS A 189 13.98 4.69 -0.52
N GLY A 190 13.98 3.36 -0.40
CA GLY A 190 14.80 2.46 -1.22
C GLY A 190 14.46 2.45 -2.71
N PHE A 191 13.41 3.17 -3.14
CA PHE A 191 12.94 3.26 -4.52
C PHE A 191 13.04 4.69 -5.08
N CYS A 192 13.90 5.54 -4.47
CA CYS A 192 13.93 6.97 -4.72
C CYS A 192 14.33 7.29 -6.16
N PRO A 193 13.54 8.05 -6.93
CA PRO A 193 13.89 8.48 -8.28
C PRO A 193 14.80 9.72 -8.31
N ILE A 194 15.10 10.30 -7.14
CA ILE A 194 15.90 11.52 -7.00
C ILE A 194 17.24 11.13 -6.40
N ASP A 195 18.30 11.32 -7.13
CA ASP A 195 19.69 11.14 -6.68
C ASP A 195 20.12 12.21 -5.67
#